data_911379db5e8663e63ed72759acf6457d
#
_entry.id   911379db5e8663e63ed72759acf6457d
#
_cell.length_a   1.000
_cell.length_b   1.000
_cell.length_c   1.000
_cell.angle_alpha   90.00
_cell.angle_beta   90.00
_cell.angle_gamma   90.00
#
_symmetry.space_group_name_H-M   'P 1'
#
loop_
_entity.id
_entity.type
_entity.pdbx_description
1 polymer ?
#
loop_
_entity_poly.entity_id
_entity_poly.type
_entity_poly.pdbx_seq_one_letter_code
_entity_poly.pdbx_strand_id
1 'polypeptide(L)'
;PYLGQEFYLDYGDFDYTVTVPWNFTVVGSGALLNPAEVLTPTERTRLAQAARSDKTVLIRTAQDVTDPASHAARNGENTWHFRMENTRDVSFAASPAFMWDAARMDLPALRPAPGMAPAPRLAMSVYPREGQGAQAWDRSTEYVKHAIEYFSSQWYAYPWPNAVNVGGHGAGMEYPGIVFDGWQDRDAMLFWITTHELGHDWFP
;
A
#
# COMPACT_ATOMS: atom_id res chain seq x y z
N PRO A 1 29.85 -17.35 -7.18
CA PRO A 1 28.63 -16.72 -7.63
C PRO A 1 28.08 -15.93 -6.46
N TYR A 2 28.03 -14.63 -6.59
CA TYR A 2 27.42 -13.77 -5.60
C TYR A 2 25.92 -13.92 -5.78
N LEU A 3 25.26 -14.50 -4.81
CA LEU A 3 23.82 -14.44 -4.66
C LEU A 3 23.48 -12.99 -4.39
N GLY A 4 22.79 -12.39 -5.32
CA GLY A 4 22.15 -11.11 -5.38
C GLY A 4 22.46 -10.09 -4.27
N GLN A 5 23.14 -9.04 -4.60
CA GLN A 5 23.02 -7.79 -3.85
C GLN A 5 21.75 -7.12 -4.37
N GLU A 6 20.66 -7.30 -3.65
CA GLU A 6 19.42 -6.56 -3.87
C GLU A 6 19.62 -5.13 -3.34
N PHE A 7 18.99 -4.16 -3.98
CA PHE A 7 18.88 -2.78 -3.47
C PHE A 7 20.19 -2.04 -3.14
N TYR A 8 21.21 -2.21 -3.92
CA TYR A 8 22.44 -1.42 -3.80
C TYR A 8 22.25 -0.04 -4.46
N LEU A 9 21.45 0.80 -3.81
CA LEU A 9 21.09 2.14 -4.29
C LEU A 9 21.31 3.18 -3.17
N ASP A 10 21.70 4.39 -3.56
CA ASP A 10 21.77 5.52 -2.65
C ASP A 10 20.38 6.05 -2.32
N TYR A 11 20.24 6.67 -1.15
CA TYR A 11 18.99 7.32 -0.75
C TYR A 11 18.71 8.56 -1.58
N GLY A 12 17.45 8.75 -1.94
CA GLY A 12 16.96 9.91 -2.69
C GLY A 12 15.49 10.17 -2.45
N ASP A 13 15.01 11.24 -3.07
CA ASP A 13 13.59 11.58 -3.12
C ASP A 13 13.05 11.22 -4.49
N PHE A 14 11.92 10.51 -4.50
CA PHE A 14 11.24 10.10 -5.72
C PHE A 14 9.92 10.84 -5.87
N ASP A 15 9.77 11.47 -7.02
CA ASP A 15 8.52 12.07 -7.48
C ASP A 15 8.21 11.41 -8.83
N TYR A 16 7.16 10.57 -8.86
CA TYR A 16 6.91 9.72 -10.03
C TYR A 16 5.43 9.60 -10.36
N THR A 17 5.15 9.34 -11.62
CA THR A 17 3.80 9.13 -12.12
C THR A 17 3.65 7.78 -12.79
N VAL A 18 2.46 7.19 -12.65
CA VAL A 18 2.06 5.94 -13.30
C VAL A 18 0.80 6.20 -14.11
N THR A 19 0.90 6.10 -15.43
CA THR A 19 -0.24 6.26 -16.35
C THR A 19 -0.75 4.89 -16.76
N VAL A 20 -2.02 4.63 -16.51
CA VAL A 20 -2.68 3.34 -16.75
C VAL A 20 -4.05 3.54 -17.37
N PRO A 21 -4.66 2.50 -17.98
CA PRO A 21 -6.05 2.56 -18.42
C PRO A 21 -7.00 3.01 -17.29
N TRP A 22 -8.05 3.72 -17.64
CA TRP A 22 -8.99 4.38 -16.72
C TRP A 22 -9.55 3.47 -15.62
N ASN A 23 -9.66 2.17 -15.88
CA ASN A 23 -10.23 1.17 -14.95
C ASN A 23 -9.21 0.51 -14.03
N PHE A 24 -7.96 0.92 -14.06
CA PHE A 24 -6.93 0.41 -13.15
C PHE A 24 -6.91 1.20 -11.85
N THR A 25 -6.74 0.47 -10.74
CA THR A 25 -6.36 1.01 -9.44
C THR A 25 -4.87 0.86 -9.28
N VAL A 26 -4.19 1.91 -8.83
CA VAL A 26 -2.74 1.90 -8.60
C VAL A 26 -2.46 2.16 -7.12
N VAL A 27 -1.53 1.40 -6.56
CA VAL A 27 -0.90 1.68 -5.27
C VAL A 27 0.61 1.76 -5.49
N GLY A 28 1.30 2.53 -4.66
CA GLY A 28 2.74 2.71 -4.82
C GLY A 28 3.43 3.12 -3.53
N SER A 29 4.76 3.06 -3.56
CA SER A 29 5.60 3.61 -2.50
C SER A 29 5.33 5.10 -2.32
N GLY A 30 5.14 5.54 -1.08
CA GLY A 30 4.97 6.95 -0.75
C GLY A 30 3.52 7.45 -0.80
N ALA A 31 3.35 8.76 -0.73
CA ALA A 31 2.05 9.41 -0.67
C ALA A 31 1.46 9.63 -2.07
N LEU A 32 0.18 9.32 -2.25
CA LEU A 32 -0.58 9.70 -3.44
C LEU A 32 -0.89 11.20 -3.38
N LEU A 33 -0.42 11.98 -4.36
CA LEU A 33 -0.52 13.44 -4.38
C LEU A 33 -1.78 13.97 -5.06
N ASN A 34 -2.37 13.21 -5.97
CA ASN A 34 -3.54 13.64 -6.75
C ASN A 34 -4.81 12.77 -6.55
N PRO A 35 -5.20 12.45 -5.28
CA PRO A 35 -6.35 11.58 -5.02
C PRO A 35 -7.68 12.16 -5.55
N ALA A 36 -7.76 13.47 -5.74
CA ALA A 36 -8.98 14.10 -6.27
C ALA A 36 -9.22 13.78 -7.76
N GLU A 37 -8.16 13.45 -8.49
CA GLU A 37 -8.20 13.18 -9.93
C GLU A 37 -8.45 11.70 -10.22
N VAL A 38 -7.85 10.81 -9.42
CA VAL A 38 -7.80 9.36 -9.71
C VAL A 38 -8.74 8.52 -8.84
N LEU A 39 -9.24 9.07 -7.72
CA LEU A 39 -10.17 8.39 -6.82
C LEU A 39 -11.58 8.99 -6.90
N THR A 40 -12.58 8.13 -6.82
CA THR A 40 -13.97 8.56 -6.69
C THR A 40 -14.21 9.29 -5.36
N PRO A 41 -15.28 10.10 -5.24
CA PRO A 41 -15.67 10.71 -3.96
C PRO A 41 -15.88 9.66 -2.85
N THR A 42 -16.40 8.48 -3.20
CA THR A 42 -16.62 7.37 -2.26
C THR A 42 -15.31 6.82 -1.72
N GLU A 43 -14.34 6.52 -2.59
CA GLU A 43 -13.01 6.02 -2.18
C GLU A 43 -12.28 7.04 -1.31
N ARG A 44 -12.33 8.33 -1.66
CA ARG A 44 -11.75 9.40 -0.83
C ARG A 44 -12.40 9.50 0.55
N THR A 45 -13.72 9.34 0.63
CA THR A 45 -14.43 9.33 1.91
C THR A 45 -14.03 8.13 2.76
N ARG A 46 -13.93 6.94 2.16
CA ARG A 46 -13.49 5.71 2.84
C ARG A 46 -12.03 5.81 3.30
N LEU A 47 -11.11 6.38 2.49
CA LEU A 47 -9.73 6.66 2.91
C LEU A 47 -9.67 7.64 4.09
N ALA A 48 -10.46 8.71 4.07
CA ALA A 48 -10.56 9.64 5.19
C ALA A 48 -11.13 8.98 6.46
N GLN A 49 -11.98 7.96 6.31
CA GLN A 49 -12.45 7.12 7.41
C GLN A 49 -11.33 6.21 7.92
N ALA A 50 -10.62 5.52 7.03
CA ALA A 50 -9.47 4.65 7.36
C ALA A 50 -8.40 5.42 8.14
N ALA A 51 -8.12 6.67 7.74
CA ALA A 51 -7.18 7.56 8.40
C ALA A 51 -7.49 7.86 9.89
N ARG A 52 -8.69 7.51 10.34
CA ARG A 52 -9.17 7.70 11.72
C ARG A 52 -9.60 6.40 12.38
N SER A 53 -9.43 5.27 11.70
CA SER A 53 -9.88 3.96 12.16
C SER A 53 -8.70 3.05 12.48
N ASP A 54 -8.71 2.48 13.67
CA ASP A 54 -7.76 1.42 14.04
C ASP A 54 -8.14 0.05 13.44
N LYS A 55 -9.35 -0.05 12.89
CA LYS A 55 -9.86 -1.23 12.21
C LYS A 55 -9.83 -1.02 10.71
N THR A 56 -9.64 -2.11 9.99
CA THR A 56 -9.67 -2.13 8.53
C THR A 56 -10.97 -1.55 7.97
N VAL A 57 -10.83 -0.66 7.00
CA VAL A 57 -11.90 -0.04 6.22
C VAL A 57 -11.72 -0.42 4.76
N LEU A 58 -12.75 -0.99 4.14
CA LEU A 58 -12.73 -1.32 2.71
C LEU A 58 -12.83 -0.03 1.89
N ILE A 59 -11.80 0.27 1.13
CA ILE A 59 -11.75 1.43 0.21
C ILE A 59 -12.40 1.06 -1.12
N ARG A 60 -12.04 -0.12 -1.67
CA ARG A 60 -12.67 -0.76 -2.83
C ARG A 60 -13.15 -2.15 -2.46
N THR A 61 -14.44 -2.38 -2.61
CA THR A 61 -15.08 -3.67 -2.32
C THR A 61 -15.07 -4.58 -3.55
N ALA A 62 -15.40 -5.87 -3.36
CA ALA A 62 -15.59 -6.81 -4.46
C ALA A 62 -16.66 -6.37 -5.47
N GLN A 63 -17.68 -5.62 -5.03
CA GLN A 63 -18.69 -5.04 -5.89
C GLN A 63 -18.12 -3.88 -6.72
N ASP A 64 -17.32 -3.00 -6.09
CA ASP A 64 -16.67 -1.88 -6.78
C ASP A 64 -15.76 -2.35 -7.92
N VAL A 65 -15.08 -3.50 -7.76
CA VAL A 65 -14.21 -4.10 -8.80
C VAL A 65 -14.95 -4.38 -10.11
N THR A 66 -16.21 -4.80 -10.03
CA THR A 66 -17.01 -5.16 -11.20
C THR A 66 -17.92 -4.04 -11.71
N ASP A 67 -17.96 -2.90 -11.01
CA ASP A 67 -18.80 -1.76 -11.37
C ASP A 67 -17.98 -0.69 -12.11
N PRO A 68 -18.21 -0.45 -13.41
CA PRO A 68 -17.55 0.63 -14.14
C PRO A 68 -17.80 2.03 -13.55
N ALA A 69 -18.91 2.22 -12.81
CA ALA A 69 -19.22 3.48 -12.15
C ALA A 69 -18.34 3.76 -10.91
N SER A 70 -17.60 2.75 -10.45
CA SER A 70 -16.68 2.85 -9.31
C SER A 70 -15.29 3.40 -9.67
N HIS A 71 -15.12 4.02 -10.81
CA HIS A 71 -13.87 4.63 -11.27
C HIS A 71 -14.05 6.15 -11.47
N ALA A 72 -13.00 6.92 -11.23
CA ALA A 72 -13.01 8.39 -11.38
C ALA A 72 -13.20 8.81 -12.85
N ALA A 73 -12.60 8.09 -13.79
CA ALA A 73 -12.82 8.23 -15.23
C ALA A 73 -13.58 7.02 -15.78
N ARG A 74 -14.09 7.12 -17.03
CA ARG A 74 -14.85 6.04 -17.68
C ARG A 74 -14.28 5.65 -19.04
N ASN A 75 -13.20 6.28 -19.45
CA ASN A 75 -12.47 5.98 -20.68
C ASN A 75 -11.07 6.62 -20.63
N GLY A 76 -10.22 6.29 -21.59
CA GLY A 76 -8.87 6.84 -21.68
C GLY A 76 -7.93 6.28 -20.62
N GLU A 77 -7.12 7.14 -20.06
CA GLU A 77 -6.08 6.81 -19.09
C GLU A 77 -6.18 7.72 -17.87
N ASN A 78 -5.70 7.23 -16.74
CA ASN A 78 -5.50 7.98 -15.51
C ASN A 78 -4.01 8.02 -15.16
N THR A 79 -3.52 9.18 -14.74
CA THR A 79 -2.14 9.36 -14.26
C THR A 79 -2.16 9.50 -12.74
N TRP A 80 -1.57 8.55 -12.06
CA TRP A 80 -1.39 8.53 -10.61
C TRP A 80 -0.05 9.15 -10.26
N HIS A 81 -0.02 10.08 -9.31
CA HIS A 81 1.17 10.83 -8.92
C HIS A 81 1.55 10.51 -7.48
N PHE A 82 2.75 9.98 -7.27
CA PHE A 82 3.26 9.59 -5.97
C PHE A 82 4.55 10.34 -5.64
N ARG A 83 4.78 10.52 -4.34
CA ARG A 83 6.04 11.03 -3.81
C ARG A 83 6.47 10.25 -2.58
N MET A 84 7.74 9.87 -2.56
CA MET A 84 8.39 9.25 -1.42
C MET A 84 9.75 9.89 -1.20
N GLU A 85 10.04 10.28 0.04
CA GLU A 85 11.28 10.96 0.41
C GLU A 85 12.19 10.03 1.20
N ASN A 86 13.49 10.25 1.06
CA ASN A 86 14.52 9.55 1.79
C ASN A 86 14.37 8.02 1.69
N THR A 87 14.35 7.52 0.49
CA THR A 87 14.24 6.08 0.19
C THR A 87 15.29 5.66 -0.83
N ARG A 88 15.60 4.37 -0.88
CA ARG A 88 16.56 3.81 -1.85
C ARG A 88 15.92 3.44 -3.17
N ASP A 89 14.63 3.14 -3.15
CA ASP A 89 13.87 2.71 -4.32
C ASP A 89 12.38 2.99 -4.13
N VAL A 90 11.60 2.82 -5.20
CA VAL A 90 10.14 2.88 -5.18
C VAL A 90 9.58 1.79 -6.09
N SER A 91 8.41 1.31 -5.76
CA SER A 91 7.67 0.36 -6.58
C SER A 91 6.19 0.70 -6.63
N PHE A 92 5.46 0.10 -7.55
CA PHE A 92 4.01 0.25 -7.66
C PHE A 92 3.34 -1.04 -8.14
N ALA A 93 2.05 -1.16 -7.88
CA ALA A 93 1.21 -2.19 -8.45
C ALA A 93 -0.02 -1.56 -9.09
N ALA A 94 -0.47 -2.13 -10.21
CA ALA A 94 -1.62 -1.67 -10.96
C ALA A 94 -2.48 -2.84 -11.44
N SER A 95 -3.79 -2.80 -11.17
CA SER A 95 -4.72 -3.81 -11.63
C SER A 95 -6.15 -3.29 -11.73
N PRO A 96 -6.94 -3.75 -12.70
CA PRO A 96 -8.38 -3.49 -12.72
C PRO A 96 -9.15 -4.35 -11.72
N ALA A 97 -8.50 -5.39 -11.15
CA ALA A 97 -9.12 -6.40 -10.28
C ALA A 97 -8.85 -6.19 -8.79
N PHE A 98 -8.15 -5.14 -8.40
CA PHE A 98 -7.85 -4.90 -6.99
C PHE A 98 -9.09 -4.52 -6.18
N MET A 99 -9.35 -5.32 -5.15
CA MET A 99 -9.93 -4.82 -3.92
C MET A 99 -8.88 -4.01 -3.18
N TRP A 100 -9.30 -3.12 -2.29
CA TRP A 100 -8.39 -2.28 -1.53
C TRP A 100 -8.98 -2.01 -0.16
N ASP A 101 -8.18 -2.20 0.87
CA ASP A 101 -8.51 -1.83 2.23
C ASP A 101 -7.36 -1.09 2.93
N ALA A 102 -7.69 -0.38 4.01
CA ALA A 102 -6.73 0.43 4.75
C ALA A 102 -7.13 0.59 6.22
N ALA A 103 -6.13 0.86 7.07
CA ALA A 103 -6.30 1.21 8.48
C ALA A 103 -5.25 2.23 8.91
N ARG A 104 -5.55 3.05 9.92
CA ARG A 104 -4.59 3.96 10.53
C ARG A 104 -3.51 3.17 11.28
N MET A 105 -2.26 3.50 11.07
CA MET A 105 -1.15 3.05 11.92
C MET A 105 -0.98 4.00 13.11
N ASP A 106 -0.81 3.44 14.29
CA ASP A 106 -0.57 4.20 15.52
C ASP A 106 0.94 4.47 15.70
N LEU A 107 1.42 5.42 14.92
CA LEU A 107 2.81 5.82 14.86
C LEU A 107 2.95 7.33 15.08
N PRO A 108 4.12 7.81 15.56
CA PRO A 108 4.39 9.24 15.63
C PRO A 108 4.12 9.92 14.28
N ALA A 109 3.52 11.10 14.33
CA ALA A 109 3.25 11.88 13.11
C ALA A 109 4.58 12.17 12.38
N LEU A 110 4.57 11.99 11.06
CA LEU A 110 5.67 12.44 10.23
C LEU A 110 5.75 13.97 10.27
N ARG A 111 6.97 14.50 10.25
CA ARG A 111 7.15 15.94 10.06
C ARG A 111 6.65 16.28 8.64
N PRO A 112 5.62 17.11 8.50
CA PRO A 112 5.12 17.43 7.17
C PRO A 112 6.17 18.19 6.36
N ALA A 113 6.20 17.96 5.06
CA ALA A 113 6.96 18.81 4.16
C ALA A 113 6.48 20.27 4.26
N PRO A 114 7.34 21.27 4.00
CA PRO A 114 6.94 22.67 4.06
C PRO A 114 5.68 22.94 3.25
N GLY A 115 4.64 23.47 3.92
CA GLY A 115 3.36 23.81 3.30
C GLY A 115 2.34 22.66 3.19
N MET A 116 2.68 21.46 3.67
CA MET A 116 1.76 20.32 3.73
C MET A 116 1.25 20.08 5.14
N ALA A 117 -0.02 19.65 5.26
CA ALA A 117 -0.55 19.16 6.53
C ALA A 117 0.04 17.78 6.85
N PRO A 118 0.17 17.41 8.14
CA PRO A 118 0.53 16.06 8.53
C PRO A 118 -0.45 15.06 7.89
N ALA A 119 0.08 14.16 7.06
CA ALA A 119 -0.74 13.10 6.49
C ALA A 119 -0.92 11.96 7.51
N PRO A 120 -2.09 11.33 7.59
CA PRO A 120 -2.26 10.11 8.36
C PRO A 120 -1.40 9.02 7.77
N ARG A 121 -0.87 8.15 8.63
CA ARG A 121 -0.07 6.99 8.21
C ARG A 121 -0.97 5.79 8.07
N LEU A 122 -0.93 5.14 6.91
CA LEU A 122 -1.86 4.06 6.56
C LEU A 122 -1.13 2.73 6.29
N ALA A 123 -1.61 1.68 6.97
CA ALA A 123 -1.45 0.31 6.51
C ALA A 123 -2.50 0.05 5.43
N MET A 124 -2.11 -0.56 4.33
CA MET A 124 -2.98 -0.83 3.19
C MET A 124 -2.73 -2.22 2.61
N SER A 125 -3.75 -2.80 2.00
CA SER A 125 -3.61 -4.01 1.19
C SER A 125 -4.45 -3.91 -0.07
N VAL A 126 -3.90 -4.40 -1.19
CA VAL A 126 -4.63 -4.60 -2.44
C VAL A 126 -4.48 -6.04 -2.90
N TYR A 127 -5.58 -6.64 -3.32
CA TYR A 127 -5.61 -8.05 -3.67
C TYR A 127 -6.81 -8.37 -4.58
N PRO A 128 -6.77 -9.48 -5.36
CA PRO A 128 -7.90 -9.89 -6.17
C PRO A 128 -9.02 -10.48 -5.31
N ARG A 129 -10.25 -10.48 -5.82
CA ARG A 129 -11.43 -11.03 -5.12
C ARG A 129 -11.23 -12.48 -4.66
N GLU A 130 -10.48 -13.25 -5.40
CA GLU A 130 -10.12 -14.64 -5.11
C GLU A 130 -9.27 -14.78 -3.82
N GLY A 131 -8.64 -13.68 -3.41
CA GLY A 131 -7.90 -13.58 -2.15
C GLY A 131 -8.78 -13.42 -0.91
N GLN A 132 -10.07 -13.10 -1.05
CA GLN A 132 -10.97 -12.88 0.09
C GLN A 132 -11.14 -14.11 0.98
N GLY A 133 -11.41 -13.87 2.24
CA GLY A 133 -11.76 -14.86 3.25
C GLY A 133 -11.30 -14.48 4.64
N ALA A 134 -12.01 -14.95 5.65
CA ALA A 134 -11.77 -14.61 7.07
C ALA A 134 -10.37 -15.01 7.58
N GLN A 135 -9.73 -15.98 6.93
CA GLN A 135 -8.36 -16.43 7.22
C GLN A 135 -7.43 -16.13 6.04
N ALA A 136 -7.75 -15.12 5.26
CA ALA A 136 -7.08 -14.78 4.02
C ALA A 136 -6.79 -13.28 3.97
N TRP A 137 -6.78 -12.70 2.79
CA TRP A 137 -6.38 -11.32 2.54
C TRP A 137 -7.27 -10.25 3.19
N ASP A 138 -8.49 -10.59 3.61
CA ASP A 138 -9.33 -9.70 4.45
C ASP A 138 -8.64 -9.30 5.76
N ARG A 139 -7.57 -10.02 6.17
CA ARG A 139 -6.75 -9.73 7.35
C ARG A 139 -5.39 -9.09 7.03
N SER A 140 -5.01 -8.99 5.75
CA SER A 140 -3.68 -8.53 5.37
C SER A 140 -3.36 -7.13 5.92
N THR A 141 -4.26 -6.18 5.82
CA THR A 141 -4.05 -4.81 6.38
C THR A 141 -3.86 -4.83 7.91
N GLU A 142 -4.53 -5.74 8.64
CA GLU A 142 -4.30 -5.94 10.06
C GLU A 142 -2.86 -6.43 10.31
N TYR A 143 -2.35 -7.33 9.48
CA TYR A 143 -0.99 -7.85 9.59
C TYR A 143 0.06 -6.79 9.24
N VAL A 144 -0.15 -6.01 8.17
CA VAL A 144 0.70 -4.86 7.81
C VAL A 144 0.78 -3.88 8.99
N LYS A 145 -0.37 -3.46 9.52
CA LYS A 145 -0.43 -2.55 10.67
C LYS A 145 0.35 -3.11 11.86
N HIS A 146 0.10 -4.37 12.22
CA HIS A 146 0.76 -5.03 13.34
C HIS A 146 2.29 -5.09 13.15
N ALA A 147 2.77 -5.51 11.99
CA ALA A 147 4.20 -5.62 11.70
C ALA A 147 4.90 -4.26 11.81
N ILE A 148 4.37 -3.24 11.15
CA ILE A 148 4.96 -1.89 11.15
C ILE A 148 4.95 -1.27 12.55
N GLU A 149 3.86 -1.37 13.30
CA GLU A 149 3.78 -0.84 14.68
C GLU A 149 4.71 -1.59 15.62
N TYR A 150 4.76 -2.92 15.53
CA TYR A 150 5.65 -3.75 16.34
C TYR A 150 7.12 -3.43 16.07
N PHE A 151 7.55 -3.46 14.82
CA PHE A 151 8.95 -3.17 14.45
C PHE A 151 9.35 -1.73 14.78
N SER A 152 8.43 -0.78 14.58
CA SER A 152 8.66 0.62 15.00
C SER A 152 8.89 0.76 16.51
N SER A 153 8.26 -0.09 17.32
CA SER A 153 8.45 -0.10 18.77
C SER A 153 9.74 -0.78 19.21
N GLN A 154 10.25 -1.73 18.42
CA GLN A 154 11.46 -2.49 18.78
C GLN A 154 12.75 -1.80 18.33
N TRP A 155 12.72 -1.08 17.21
CA TRP A 155 13.93 -0.50 16.61
C TRP A 155 13.79 1.01 16.47
N TYR A 156 13.35 1.52 15.30
CA TYR A 156 13.09 2.94 15.08
C TYR A 156 11.79 3.11 14.29
N ALA A 157 11.18 4.29 14.45
CA ALA A 157 9.88 4.56 13.86
C ALA A 157 9.93 4.44 12.33
N TYR A 158 8.99 3.69 11.76
CA TYR A 158 8.78 3.59 10.33
C TYR A 158 8.76 4.99 9.69
N PRO A 159 9.57 5.27 8.65
CA PRO A 159 9.77 6.64 8.20
C PRO A 159 8.74 7.15 7.18
N TRP A 160 7.98 6.27 6.50
CA TRP A 160 7.18 6.63 5.35
C TRP A 160 5.68 6.76 5.66
N PRO A 161 4.88 7.40 4.75
CA PRO A 161 3.47 7.73 5.02
C PRO A 161 2.53 6.53 4.98
N ASN A 162 2.86 5.48 4.26
CA ASN A 162 2.06 4.27 4.14
C ASN A 162 2.94 3.03 4.01
N ALA A 163 2.35 1.88 4.34
CA ALA A 163 2.89 0.57 4.07
C ALA A 163 1.81 -0.24 3.35
N VAL A 164 2.16 -0.86 2.23
CA VAL A 164 1.21 -1.54 1.34
C VAL A 164 1.62 -2.99 1.16
N ASN A 165 0.68 -3.93 1.33
CA ASN A 165 0.85 -5.31 0.88
C ASN A 165 0.04 -5.55 -0.39
N VAL A 166 0.66 -6.12 -1.41
CA VAL A 166 0.07 -6.39 -2.73
C VAL A 166 -0.08 -7.89 -2.94
N GLY A 167 -1.31 -8.37 -3.06
CA GLY A 167 -1.62 -9.74 -3.43
C GLY A 167 -1.42 -9.99 -4.92
N GLY A 168 -0.27 -10.57 -5.27
CA GLY A 168 0.13 -10.87 -6.64
C GLY A 168 0.32 -12.37 -6.90
N HIS A 169 0.89 -12.70 -8.05
CA HIS A 169 1.23 -14.08 -8.44
C HIS A 169 2.64 -14.52 -8.01
N GLY A 170 3.40 -13.64 -7.39
CA GLY A 170 4.79 -13.89 -6.99
C GLY A 170 4.93 -14.52 -5.60
N ALA A 171 6.13 -14.97 -5.29
CA ALA A 171 6.62 -15.15 -3.94
C ALA A 171 6.98 -13.78 -3.34
N GLY A 172 7.20 -13.71 -2.03
CA GLY A 172 7.51 -12.46 -1.35
C GLY A 172 8.57 -11.60 -2.04
N MET A 173 8.34 -10.29 -2.06
CA MET A 173 9.28 -9.31 -2.59
C MET A 173 9.09 -7.97 -1.87
N GLU A 174 10.18 -7.46 -1.34
CA GLU A 174 10.21 -6.23 -0.55
C GLU A 174 10.69 -5.03 -1.37
N TYR A 175 9.96 -3.94 -1.28
CA TYR A 175 10.38 -2.60 -1.67
C TYR A 175 10.05 -1.62 -0.56
N PRO A 176 10.74 -0.49 -0.44
CA PRO A 176 10.44 0.49 0.58
C PRO A 176 8.97 0.92 0.54
N GLY A 177 8.24 0.62 1.61
CA GLY A 177 6.83 0.99 1.76
C GLY A 177 5.82 0.19 0.96
N ILE A 178 6.22 -0.81 0.17
CA ILE A 178 5.33 -1.68 -0.58
C ILE A 178 5.95 -3.06 -0.75
N VAL A 179 5.22 -4.10 -0.35
CA VAL A 179 5.65 -5.49 -0.46
C VAL A 179 4.68 -6.29 -1.32
N PHE A 180 5.16 -7.39 -1.91
CA PHE A 180 4.39 -8.24 -2.83
C PHE A 180 4.37 -9.67 -2.32
N ASP A 181 3.19 -10.17 -1.98
CA ASP A 181 2.95 -11.52 -1.48
C ASP A 181 2.04 -12.33 -2.42
N GLY A 182 2.00 -13.64 -2.23
CA GLY A 182 1.11 -14.51 -2.98
C GLY A 182 -0.36 -14.29 -2.60
N TRP A 183 -1.23 -13.93 -3.55
CA TRP A 183 -2.65 -13.77 -3.26
C TRP A 183 -3.31 -15.07 -2.74
N GLN A 184 -2.65 -16.21 -2.90
CA GLN A 184 -3.11 -17.53 -2.41
C GLN A 184 -2.72 -17.80 -0.96
N ASP A 185 -1.83 -16.99 -0.37
CA ASP A 185 -1.39 -17.18 1.01
C ASP A 185 -2.54 -16.98 1.99
N ARG A 186 -2.54 -17.77 3.06
CA ARG A 186 -3.62 -17.87 4.04
C ARG A 186 -3.05 -18.01 5.45
N ASP A 187 -3.86 -17.67 6.43
CA ASP A 187 -3.59 -17.93 7.84
C ASP A 187 -2.19 -17.48 8.32
N ALA A 188 -1.51 -18.39 9.00
CA ALA A 188 -0.17 -18.16 9.54
C ALA A 188 0.86 -17.88 8.44
N MET A 189 0.71 -18.44 7.23
CA MET A 189 1.62 -18.18 6.11
C MET A 189 1.50 -16.75 5.62
N LEU A 190 0.28 -16.24 5.43
CA LEU A 190 0.07 -14.85 5.05
C LEU A 190 0.61 -13.89 6.11
N PHE A 191 0.37 -14.17 7.41
CA PHE A 191 0.94 -13.38 8.49
C PHE A 191 2.47 -13.39 8.47
N TRP A 192 3.06 -14.59 8.31
CA TRP A 192 4.50 -14.76 8.32
C TRP A 192 5.17 -14.02 7.16
N ILE A 193 4.69 -14.23 5.93
CA ILE A 193 5.31 -13.60 4.74
C ILE A 193 5.14 -12.07 4.79
N THR A 194 3.95 -11.56 5.10
CA THR A 194 3.70 -10.11 5.25
C THR A 194 4.64 -9.50 6.29
N THR A 195 4.84 -10.17 7.42
CA THR A 195 5.74 -9.68 8.48
C THR A 195 7.20 -9.75 8.04
N HIS A 196 7.60 -10.81 7.33
CA HIS A 196 8.94 -11.01 6.80
C HIS A 196 9.31 -9.90 5.81
N GLU A 197 8.49 -9.70 4.78
CA GLU A 197 8.75 -8.69 3.74
C GLU A 197 8.78 -7.27 4.31
N LEU A 198 7.88 -6.92 5.21
CA LEU A 198 7.91 -5.62 5.88
C LEU A 198 9.08 -5.47 6.86
N GLY A 199 9.67 -6.55 7.33
CA GLY A 199 10.89 -6.55 8.14
C GLY A 199 12.10 -6.00 7.39
N HIS A 200 12.12 -6.15 6.08
CA HIS A 200 13.15 -5.62 5.19
C HIS A 200 13.18 -4.08 5.11
N ASP A 201 12.13 -3.38 5.53
CA ASP A 201 12.16 -1.91 5.72
C ASP A 201 13.18 -1.47 6.78
N TRP A 202 13.61 -2.38 7.66
CA TRP A 202 14.66 -2.19 8.68
C TRP A 202 15.94 -2.96 8.37
N PHE A 203 15.82 -4.13 7.78
CA PHE A 203 16.93 -5.05 7.48
C PHE A 203 16.83 -5.53 6.03
N PRO A 204 17.25 -4.72 5.06
CA PRO A 204 17.22 -5.07 3.65
C PRO A 204 18.21 -6.19 3.30
#